data_50b5fb2f474d636b639a23475c4c059a
#
_entry.id   50b5fb2f474d636b639a23475c4c059a
#
_cell.length_a   1.000
_cell.length_b   1.000
_cell.length_c   1.000
_cell.angle_alpha   90.00
_cell.angle_beta   90.00
_cell.angle_gamma   90.00
#
_symmetry.space_group_name_H-M   'P 1'
#
loop_
_entity.id
_entity.type
_entity.pdbx_description
1 polymer ?
#
loop_
_entity_poly.entity_id
_entity_poly.type
_entity_poly.pdbx_seq_one_letter_code
_entity_poly.pdbx_strand_id
1 'polypeptide(L)'
;GGYEYWLGSNLLEFTSDSYDTIVYDKENNKIKLPGYRIDAIVDAAIRFINDHQTKPFYLFISLIEPHHQNHTDDYPPPTGYREKYAGRWIPPDLASLSGSTHQHLAGYYGMVKRIDEAYGRMLDTLTSLKMHDNTVTIFTSDHGNNFKTRNDEYKRSCHDSSIRVPTSFVGNIFDQGGRIKEL
;
A
#
# COMPACT_ATOMS: atom_id res chain seq x y z
N GLY A 1 -9.71 0.85 -19.97
CA GLY A 1 -9.44 -0.02 -20.11
C GLY A 1 -8.67 -1.30 -20.36
N GLY A 2 -9.34 -2.39 -20.74
CA GLY A 2 -8.66 -3.66 -21.02
C GLY A 2 -8.63 -4.65 -19.86
N TYR A 3 -9.11 -4.27 -18.67
CA TYR A 3 -9.27 -5.20 -17.56
C TYR A 3 -10.60 -5.96 -17.64
N GLU A 4 -10.56 -7.29 -17.48
CA GLU A 4 -11.75 -8.14 -17.46
C GLU A 4 -12.44 -8.13 -16.09
N TYR A 5 -11.66 -7.93 -15.02
CA TYR A 5 -12.10 -7.74 -13.65
C TYR A 5 -11.76 -6.31 -13.20
N TRP A 6 -12.68 -5.67 -12.52
CA TRP A 6 -12.48 -4.34 -11.97
C TRP A 6 -13.16 -4.24 -10.60
N LEU A 7 -12.41 -3.75 -9.62
CA LEU A 7 -12.91 -3.39 -8.32
C LEU A 7 -12.11 -2.18 -7.82
N GLY A 8 -12.66 -1.00 -7.93
CA GLY A 8 -11.90 0.21 -7.63
C GLY A 8 -12.74 1.48 -7.56
N SER A 9 -12.08 2.59 -7.38
CA SER A 9 -12.67 3.93 -7.32
C SER A 9 -11.78 4.93 -8.03
N ASN A 10 -12.37 6.00 -8.56
CA ASN A 10 -11.62 7.06 -9.24
C ASN A 10 -10.81 7.92 -8.27
N LEU A 11 -11.35 8.19 -7.08
CA LEU A 11 -10.76 9.09 -6.08
C LEU A 11 -10.97 8.49 -4.69
N LEU A 12 -10.33 7.35 -4.43
CA LEU A 12 -10.51 6.58 -3.20
C LEU A 12 -10.26 7.42 -1.94
N GLU A 13 -9.31 8.33 -1.99
CA GLU A 13 -8.96 9.25 -0.90
C GLU A 13 -10.05 10.26 -0.53
N PHE A 14 -11.04 10.47 -1.39
CA PHE A 14 -12.18 11.36 -1.15
C PHE A 14 -13.50 10.62 -0.96
N THR A 15 -13.57 9.36 -1.37
CA THR A 15 -14.82 8.59 -1.38
C THR A 15 -14.85 7.47 -0.35
N SER A 16 -13.75 7.24 0.36
CA SER A 16 -13.62 6.16 1.34
C SER A 16 -12.79 6.59 2.53
N ASP A 17 -13.18 6.11 3.70
CA ASP A 17 -12.38 6.17 4.93
C ASP A 17 -11.71 4.83 5.20
N SER A 18 -10.78 4.82 6.16
CA SER A 18 -9.99 3.65 6.53
C SER A 18 -10.84 2.41 6.88
N TYR A 19 -12.06 2.61 7.39
CA TYR A 19 -13.02 1.58 7.77
C TYR A 19 -14.37 1.71 7.04
N ASP A 20 -14.47 2.57 6.06
CA ASP A 20 -15.64 2.74 5.20
C ASP A 20 -15.23 2.75 3.74
N THR A 21 -14.83 1.58 3.26
CA THR A 21 -14.30 1.42 1.91
C THR A 21 -15.42 1.22 0.90
N ILE A 22 -15.54 2.18 -0.01
CA ILE A 22 -16.51 2.14 -1.11
C ILE A 22 -15.74 2.01 -2.42
N VAL A 23 -16.07 0.97 -3.18
CA VAL A 23 -15.53 0.70 -4.52
C VAL A 23 -16.66 0.40 -5.49
N TYR A 24 -16.34 0.33 -6.77
CA TYR A 24 -17.28 0.03 -7.85
C TYR A 24 -16.75 -1.14 -8.68
N ASP A 25 -17.64 -2.02 -9.11
CA ASP A 25 -17.33 -3.09 -10.05
C ASP A 25 -17.30 -2.58 -11.51
N LYS A 26 -17.11 -3.49 -12.45
CA LYS A 26 -17.06 -3.17 -13.89
C LYS A 26 -18.40 -2.70 -14.47
N GLU A 27 -19.51 -3.06 -13.84
CA GLU A 27 -20.88 -2.61 -14.14
C GLU A 27 -21.25 -1.29 -13.43
N ASN A 28 -20.28 -0.68 -12.69
CA ASN A 28 -20.46 0.53 -11.90
C ASN A 28 -21.44 0.35 -10.71
N ASN A 29 -21.60 -0.87 -10.20
CA ASN A 29 -22.34 -1.09 -8.98
C ASN A 29 -21.48 -0.71 -7.77
N LYS A 30 -22.08 0.04 -6.85
CA LYS A 30 -21.44 0.46 -5.60
C LYS A 30 -21.34 -0.73 -4.65
N ILE A 31 -20.12 -1.00 -4.18
CA ILE A 31 -19.81 -2.08 -3.24
C ILE A 31 -19.15 -1.48 -2.01
N LYS A 32 -19.70 -1.77 -0.84
CA LYS A 32 -19.07 -1.45 0.46
C LYS A 32 -18.30 -2.66 0.93
N LEU A 33 -16.98 -2.48 1.12
CA LEU A 33 -16.10 -3.53 1.66
C LEU A 33 -15.98 -3.38 3.18
N PRO A 34 -16.09 -4.46 3.94
CA PRO A 34 -16.02 -4.42 5.40
C PRO A 34 -14.60 -4.40 5.92
N GLY A 35 -14.40 -3.83 7.10
CA GLY A 35 -13.12 -3.84 7.81
C GLY A 35 -12.18 -2.71 7.40
N TYR A 36 -10.92 -2.84 7.78
CA TYR A 36 -9.88 -1.88 7.43
C TYR A 36 -9.57 -1.97 5.93
N ARG A 37 -9.43 -0.83 5.26
CA ARG A 37 -9.39 -0.74 3.79
C ARG A 37 -8.33 -1.62 3.14
N ILE A 38 -7.10 -1.66 3.65
CA ILE A 38 -6.05 -2.56 3.16
C ILE A 38 -6.52 -4.02 3.19
N ASP A 39 -7.09 -4.45 4.32
CA ASP A 39 -7.55 -5.84 4.48
C ASP A 39 -8.65 -6.16 3.50
N ALA A 40 -9.62 -5.28 3.37
CA ALA A 40 -10.77 -5.46 2.51
C ALA A 40 -10.38 -5.59 1.03
N ILE A 41 -9.44 -4.75 0.57
CA ILE A 41 -8.91 -4.81 -0.80
C ILE A 41 -8.07 -6.08 -1.02
N VAL A 42 -7.19 -6.41 -0.07
CA VAL A 42 -6.34 -7.61 -0.16
C VAL A 42 -7.17 -8.90 -0.07
N ASP A 43 -8.24 -8.93 0.71
CA ASP A 43 -9.19 -10.05 0.73
C ASP A 43 -9.87 -10.24 -0.63
N ALA A 44 -10.20 -9.15 -1.32
CA ALA A 44 -10.72 -9.23 -2.68
C ALA A 44 -9.67 -9.75 -3.67
N ALA A 45 -8.41 -9.31 -3.53
CA ALA A 45 -7.30 -9.80 -4.34
C ALA A 45 -7.04 -11.30 -4.11
N ILE A 46 -7.08 -11.76 -2.87
CA ILE A 46 -6.91 -13.18 -2.51
C ILE A 46 -8.04 -14.03 -3.12
N ARG A 47 -9.29 -13.56 -3.07
CA ARG A 47 -10.39 -14.24 -3.75
C ARG A 47 -10.16 -14.32 -5.25
N PHE A 48 -9.73 -13.22 -5.89
CA PHE A 48 -9.39 -13.21 -7.31
C PHE A 48 -8.31 -14.25 -7.65
N ILE A 49 -7.22 -14.31 -6.88
CA ILE A 49 -6.14 -15.30 -7.07
C ILE A 49 -6.70 -16.72 -6.96
N ASN A 50 -7.52 -16.98 -5.94
CA ASN A 50 -8.14 -18.28 -5.75
C ASN A 50 -9.01 -18.69 -6.93
N ASP A 51 -9.79 -17.79 -7.49
CA ASP A 51 -10.72 -18.08 -8.57
C ASP A 51 -10.04 -18.23 -9.94
N HIS A 52 -8.76 -17.79 -10.06
CA HIS A 52 -8.02 -17.78 -11.32
C HIS A 52 -6.79 -18.71 -11.33
N GLN A 53 -6.73 -19.73 -10.44
CA GLN A 53 -5.60 -20.64 -10.31
C GLN A 53 -5.18 -21.37 -11.59
N THR A 54 -6.12 -21.61 -12.49
CA THR A 54 -5.91 -22.44 -13.69
C THR A 54 -5.64 -21.64 -14.96
N LYS A 55 -5.60 -20.32 -14.87
CA LYS A 55 -5.42 -19.43 -16.01
C LYS A 55 -4.32 -18.41 -15.76
N PRO A 56 -3.54 -18.02 -16.77
CA PRO A 56 -2.67 -16.87 -16.64
C PRO A 56 -3.49 -15.60 -16.31
N PHE A 57 -2.97 -14.78 -15.39
CA PHE A 57 -3.60 -13.49 -15.08
C PHE A 57 -2.54 -12.40 -14.84
N TYR A 58 -2.98 -11.17 -14.99
CA TYR A 58 -2.30 -9.99 -14.50
C TYR A 58 -3.21 -9.30 -13.47
N LEU A 59 -2.73 -9.19 -12.24
CA LEU A 59 -3.45 -8.54 -11.16
C LEU A 59 -2.69 -7.29 -10.73
N PHE A 60 -3.32 -6.13 -10.86
CA PHE A 60 -2.82 -4.85 -10.36
C PHE A 60 -3.61 -4.45 -9.11
N ILE A 61 -2.90 -4.27 -7.99
CA ILE A 61 -3.48 -3.89 -6.71
C ILE A 61 -2.92 -2.52 -6.33
N SER A 62 -3.79 -1.53 -6.23
CA SER A 62 -3.44 -0.19 -5.78
C SER A 62 -4.05 0.07 -4.41
N LEU A 63 -3.20 0.22 -3.40
CA LEU A 63 -3.59 0.63 -2.06
C LEU A 63 -3.39 2.13 -1.93
N ILE A 64 -4.31 2.84 -1.27
CA ILE A 64 -4.10 4.26 -1.00
C ILE A 64 -3.11 4.46 0.16
N GLU A 65 -3.12 3.57 1.13
CA GLU A 65 -2.17 3.64 2.24
C GLU A 65 -0.73 3.44 1.72
N PRO A 66 0.25 4.14 2.29
CA PRO A 66 0.18 4.97 3.50
C PRO A 66 -0.11 6.46 3.24
N HIS A 67 -0.88 6.82 2.23
CA HIS A 67 -1.35 8.18 1.99
C HIS A 67 -2.16 8.71 3.19
N HIS A 68 -2.06 9.99 3.51
CA HIS A 68 -2.89 10.60 4.54
C HIS A 68 -4.37 10.64 4.12
N GLN A 69 -5.26 10.65 5.10
CA GLN A 69 -6.69 10.85 4.84
C GLN A 69 -6.96 12.35 4.69
N ASN A 70 -7.33 12.77 3.49
CA ASN A 70 -7.36 14.20 3.13
C ASN A 70 -8.22 15.08 4.04
N HIS A 71 -9.41 14.63 4.40
CA HIS A 71 -10.34 15.44 5.19
C HIS A 71 -9.97 15.56 6.67
N THR A 72 -9.13 14.67 7.18
CA THR A 72 -8.64 14.71 8.57
C THR A 72 -7.19 15.15 8.67
N ASP A 73 -6.48 15.22 7.55
CA ASP A 73 -5.02 15.45 7.48
C ASP A 73 -4.24 14.54 8.44
N ASP A 74 -4.65 13.27 8.54
CA ASP A 74 -4.06 12.25 9.43
C ASP A 74 -3.72 10.96 8.70
N TYR A 75 -2.92 10.12 9.34
CA TYR A 75 -2.50 8.79 8.89
C TYR A 75 -3.15 7.73 9.79
N PRO A 76 -4.40 7.32 9.52
CA PRO A 76 -5.15 6.40 10.37
C PRO A 76 -4.75 4.94 10.11
N PRO A 77 -3.92 4.33 10.97
CA PRO A 77 -3.59 2.91 10.88
C PRO A 77 -4.71 2.04 11.49
N PRO A 78 -4.63 0.72 11.41
CA PRO A 78 -5.51 -0.14 12.18
C PRO A 78 -5.42 0.15 13.68
N THR A 79 -6.50 -0.11 14.39
CA THR A 79 -6.60 0.08 15.85
C THR A 79 -5.42 -0.58 16.57
N GLY A 80 -4.77 0.16 17.47
CA GLY A 80 -3.62 -0.30 18.25
C GLY A 80 -2.26 -0.19 17.57
N TYR A 81 -2.21 0.13 16.27
CA TYR A 81 -0.92 0.24 15.56
C TYR A 81 -0.21 1.56 15.82
N ARG A 82 -0.93 2.66 15.98
CA ARG A 82 -0.34 3.97 16.29
C ARG A 82 0.44 3.92 17.61
N GLU A 83 -0.13 3.29 18.61
CA GLU A 83 0.47 3.15 19.94
C GLU A 83 1.75 2.30 19.92
N LYS A 84 1.80 1.25 19.08
CA LYS A 84 2.99 0.42 18.90
C LYS A 84 4.18 1.19 18.31
N TYR A 85 3.91 2.22 17.52
CA TYR A 85 4.93 2.98 16.82
C TYR A 85 5.15 4.38 17.39
N ALA A 86 4.46 4.75 18.46
CA ALA A 86 4.71 5.99 19.19
C ALA A 86 6.15 6.06 19.70
N GLY A 87 6.82 7.21 19.49
CA GLY A 87 8.19 7.43 19.91
C GLY A 87 9.26 6.63 19.17
N ARG A 88 8.93 6.02 18.03
CA ARG A 88 9.92 5.31 17.19
C ARG A 88 10.84 6.28 16.45
N TRP A 89 11.95 5.73 15.97
CA TRP A 89 12.99 6.45 15.25
C TRP A 89 12.42 7.27 14.07
N ILE A 90 12.90 8.50 13.96
CA ILE A 90 12.58 9.40 12.87
C ILE A 90 13.80 9.45 11.92
N PRO A 91 13.61 9.28 10.62
CA PRO A 91 14.69 9.41 9.65
C PRO A 91 15.44 10.73 9.79
N PRO A 92 16.79 10.73 9.72
CA PRO A 92 17.59 11.95 9.96
C PRO A 92 17.27 13.10 9.01
N ASP A 93 16.87 12.81 7.79
CA ASP A 93 16.48 13.79 6.77
C ASP A 93 15.15 14.49 7.06
N LEU A 94 14.37 13.96 8.02
CA LEU A 94 13.11 14.52 8.49
C LEU A 94 13.20 15.04 9.93
N ALA A 95 14.04 14.44 10.77
CA ALA A 95 14.07 14.68 12.21
C ALA A 95 14.43 16.11 12.61
N SER A 96 15.30 16.77 11.84
CA SER A 96 15.77 18.12 12.11
C SER A 96 14.93 19.22 11.47
N LEU A 97 13.88 18.86 10.75
CA LEU A 97 13.08 19.79 9.98
C LEU A 97 11.73 20.08 10.68
N SER A 98 11.21 21.27 10.44
CA SER A 98 9.81 21.59 10.74
C SER A 98 8.90 20.77 9.83
N GLY A 99 7.62 20.71 10.18
CA GLY A 99 6.62 19.95 9.44
C GLY A 99 5.84 19.03 10.36
N SER A 100 5.13 18.07 9.80
CA SER A 100 4.20 17.22 10.55
C SER A 100 4.74 15.83 10.90
N THR A 101 6.05 15.58 10.70
CA THR A 101 6.67 14.27 10.90
C THR A 101 6.41 13.70 12.30
N HIS A 102 6.67 14.48 13.35
CA HIS A 102 6.51 14.03 14.74
C HIS A 102 5.06 13.68 15.09
N GLN A 103 4.11 14.36 14.48
CA GLN A 103 2.67 14.13 14.68
C GLN A 103 2.21 12.84 14.00
N HIS A 104 2.68 12.57 12.79
CA HIS A 104 2.07 11.60 11.90
C HIS A 104 2.85 10.28 11.75
N LEU A 105 4.15 10.27 12.05
CA LEU A 105 5.02 9.13 11.73
C LEU A 105 4.57 7.83 12.38
N ALA A 106 4.02 7.86 13.60
CA ALA A 106 3.51 6.68 14.27
C ALA A 106 2.32 6.04 13.51
N GLY A 107 1.40 6.86 13.01
CA GLY A 107 0.31 6.42 12.16
C GLY A 107 0.80 5.87 10.83
N TYR A 108 1.71 6.59 10.17
CA TYR A 108 2.33 6.16 8.93
C TYR A 108 3.02 4.79 9.06
N TYR A 109 3.85 4.59 10.10
CA TYR A 109 4.48 3.30 10.35
C TYR A 109 3.46 2.18 10.62
N GLY A 110 2.39 2.49 11.30
CA GLY A 110 1.30 1.54 11.52
C GLY A 110 0.63 1.10 10.21
N MET A 111 0.42 2.05 9.28
CA MET A 111 -0.09 1.75 7.93
C MET A 111 0.89 0.91 7.12
N VAL A 112 2.17 1.29 7.09
CA VAL A 112 3.24 0.53 6.40
C VAL A 112 3.33 -0.89 6.95
N LYS A 113 3.26 -1.07 8.27
CA LYS A 113 3.25 -2.41 8.87
C LYS A 113 2.04 -3.22 8.43
N ARG A 114 0.86 -2.60 8.30
CA ARG A 114 -0.32 -3.32 7.83
C ARG A 114 -0.23 -3.70 6.36
N ILE A 115 0.39 -2.86 5.52
CA ILE A 115 0.68 -3.20 4.12
C ILE A 115 1.61 -4.41 4.05
N ASP A 116 2.68 -4.44 4.84
CA ASP A 116 3.63 -5.55 4.91
C ASP A 116 2.93 -6.87 5.28
N GLU A 117 2.07 -6.85 6.30
CA GLU A 117 1.28 -8.01 6.72
C GLU A 117 0.29 -8.47 5.62
N ALA A 118 -0.36 -7.54 4.95
CA ALA A 118 -1.29 -7.83 3.87
C ALA A 118 -0.58 -8.40 2.63
N TYR A 119 0.60 -7.86 2.29
CA TYR A 119 1.46 -8.41 1.25
C TYR A 119 1.90 -9.84 1.58
N GLY A 120 2.32 -10.08 2.83
CA GLY A 120 2.64 -11.43 3.32
C GLY A 120 1.49 -12.43 3.11
N ARG A 121 0.24 -12.03 3.42
CA ARG A 121 -0.96 -12.87 3.20
C ARG A 121 -1.15 -13.27 1.73
N MET A 122 -0.85 -12.36 0.79
CA MET A 122 -0.91 -12.68 -0.65
C MET A 122 0.17 -13.68 -1.05
N LEU A 123 1.40 -13.51 -0.57
CA LEU A 123 2.49 -14.47 -0.83
C LEU A 123 2.19 -15.84 -0.22
N ASP A 124 1.65 -15.89 0.99
CA ASP A 124 1.20 -17.13 1.63
C ASP A 124 0.10 -17.82 0.82
N THR A 125 -0.82 -17.05 0.25
CA THR A 125 -1.88 -17.56 -0.64
C THR A 125 -1.26 -18.20 -1.88
N LEU A 126 -0.36 -17.52 -2.57
CA LEU A 126 0.33 -18.06 -3.75
C LEU A 126 1.08 -19.36 -3.42
N THR A 127 1.74 -19.41 -2.26
CA THR A 127 2.45 -20.58 -1.77
C THR A 127 1.49 -21.73 -1.48
N SER A 128 0.41 -21.48 -0.76
CA SER A 128 -0.61 -22.47 -0.40
C SER A 128 -1.29 -23.08 -1.62
N LEU A 129 -1.51 -22.28 -2.66
CA LEU A 129 -2.09 -22.69 -3.93
C LEU A 129 -1.05 -23.29 -4.90
N LYS A 130 0.23 -23.40 -4.49
CA LYS A 130 1.34 -23.88 -5.32
C LYS A 130 1.55 -23.06 -6.61
N MET A 131 1.25 -21.77 -6.55
CA MET A 131 1.40 -20.84 -7.67
C MET A 131 2.67 -20.00 -7.57
N HIS A 132 3.35 -20.02 -6.42
CA HIS A 132 4.53 -19.20 -6.15
C HIS A 132 5.61 -19.34 -7.22
N ASP A 133 5.90 -20.56 -7.65
CA ASP A 133 6.95 -20.86 -8.64
C ASP A 133 6.62 -20.37 -10.06
N ASN A 134 5.36 -20.08 -10.35
CA ASN A 134 4.88 -19.62 -11.66
C ASN A 134 4.27 -18.22 -11.60
N THR A 135 4.60 -17.45 -10.58
CA THR A 135 4.09 -16.08 -10.40
C THR A 135 5.24 -15.12 -10.15
N VAL A 136 5.22 -14.00 -10.86
CA VAL A 136 6.08 -12.86 -10.57
C VAL A 136 5.26 -11.85 -9.77
N THR A 137 5.78 -11.47 -8.60
CA THR A 137 5.18 -10.46 -7.74
C THR A 137 6.08 -9.24 -7.68
N ILE A 138 5.52 -8.06 -7.92
CA ILE A 138 6.22 -6.79 -7.87
C ILE A 138 5.54 -5.94 -6.80
N PHE A 139 6.33 -5.45 -5.83
CA PHE A 139 5.89 -4.48 -4.84
C PHE A 139 6.63 -3.18 -5.05
N THR A 140 5.91 -2.07 -5.12
CA THR A 140 6.50 -0.73 -5.26
C THR A 140 5.54 0.35 -4.75
N SER A 141 5.97 1.61 -4.79
CA SER A 141 5.16 2.80 -4.54
C SER A 141 5.35 3.80 -5.68
N ASP A 142 4.39 4.68 -5.88
CA ASP A 142 4.45 5.77 -6.87
C ASP A 142 5.40 6.91 -6.43
N HIS A 143 5.45 7.21 -5.14
CA HIS A 143 6.33 8.23 -4.53
C HIS A 143 6.47 7.97 -3.02
N GLY A 144 7.37 8.71 -2.37
CA GLY A 144 7.54 8.72 -0.93
C GLY A 144 6.70 9.79 -0.22
N ASN A 145 7.13 10.21 0.97
CA ASN A 145 6.43 11.18 1.80
C ASN A 145 7.43 12.06 2.58
N ASN A 146 7.30 13.37 2.46
CA ASN A 146 8.16 14.33 3.14
C ASN A 146 7.52 15.00 4.37
N PHE A 147 6.29 14.66 4.74
CA PHE A 147 5.59 15.16 5.93
C PHE A 147 5.58 16.68 6.07
N LYS A 148 5.43 17.42 4.97
CA LYS A 148 5.46 18.89 4.94
C LYS A 148 6.77 19.51 5.46
N THR A 149 7.88 18.76 5.40
CA THR A 149 9.17 19.25 5.90
C THR A 149 9.93 20.15 4.91
N ARG A 150 9.57 20.12 3.63
CA ARG A 150 10.23 20.83 2.54
C ARG A 150 9.37 21.93 1.92
N ASN A 151 8.06 21.74 1.99
CA ASN A 151 7.02 22.65 1.52
C ASN A 151 5.74 22.32 2.29
N ASP A 152 4.64 23.01 2.03
CA ASP A 152 3.35 22.74 2.68
C ASP A 152 2.63 21.50 2.11
N GLU A 153 3.35 20.63 1.42
CA GLU A 153 2.82 19.41 0.80
C GLU A 153 3.57 18.16 1.25
N TYR A 154 2.97 16.99 1.04
CA TYR A 154 3.51 15.72 1.48
C TYR A 154 4.50 15.06 0.51
N LYS A 155 4.49 15.41 -0.78
CA LYS A 155 5.18 14.61 -1.83
C LYS A 155 5.85 15.40 -2.95
N ARG A 156 5.43 16.62 -3.26
CA ARG A 156 5.92 17.39 -4.41
C ARG A 156 7.28 18.04 -4.16
N SER A 157 8.32 17.22 -4.03
CA SER A 157 9.69 17.67 -3.87
C SER A 157 10.68 16.71 -4.54
N CYS A 158 11.91 17.16 -4.80
CA CYS A 158 12.99 16.35 -5.36
C CYS A 158 13.87 15.68 -4.28
N HIS A 159 13.46 15.73 -3.01
CA HIS A 159 14.22 15.13 -1.92
C HIS A 159 13.96 13.62 -1.80
N ASP A 160 14.96 12.88 -1.29
CA ASP A 160 14.91 11.42 -1.13
C ASP A 160 13.63 10.93 -0.47
N SER A 161 13.15 11.63 0.55
CA SER A 161 11.89 11.29 1.24
C SER A 161 10.66 11.29 0.32
N SER A 162 10.70 12.02 -0.81
CA SER A 162 9.61 12.08 -1.78
C SER A 162 9.81 11.17 -2.98
N ILE A 163 11.07 10.98 -3.45
CA ILE A 163 11.34 10.29 -4.72
C ILE A 163 11.87 8.87 -4.55
N ARG A 164 12.41 8.54 -3.37
CA ARG A 164 12.99 7.22 -3.11
C ARG A 164 11.94 6.28 -2.55
N VAL A 165 11.60 5.26 -3.35
CA VAL A 165 10.56 4.28 -3.00
C VAL A 165 11.14 2.87 -2.88
N PRO A 166 10.58 2.01 -2.02
CA PRO A 166 10.95 0.62 -1.99
C PRO A 166 10.43 -0.08 -3.25
N THR A 167 11.25 -0.94 -3.84
CA THR A 167 10.82 -1.81 -4.93
C THR A 167 11.36 -3.21 -4.69
N SER A 168 10.50 -4.20 -4.79
CA SER A 168 10.83 -5.62 -4.60
C SER A 168 10.25 -6.44 -5.75
N PHE A 169 11.05 -7.37 -6.24
CA PHE A 169 10.67 -8.35 -7.25
C PHE A 169 10.82 -9.75 -6.66
N VAL A 170 9.78 -10.56 -6.73
CA VAL A 170 9.76 -11.93 -6.25
C VAL A 170 9.28 -12.85 -7.37
N GLY A 171 10.02 -13.94 -7.63
CA GLY A 171 9.69 -14.93 -8.66
C GLY A 171 10.94 -15.68 -9.15
N ASN A 172 10.75 -16.86 -9.74
CA ASN A 172 11.84 -17.74 -10.16
C ASN A 172 12.70 -17.21 -11.31
N ILE A 173 12.29 -16.11 -11.95
CA ILE A 173 13.06 -15.47 -13.03
C ILE A 173 14.11 -14.49 -12.49
N PHE A 174 14.17 -14.25 -11.20
CA PHE A 174 15.10 -13.32 -10.56
C PHE A 174 16.17 -14.08 -9.77
N ASP A 175 17.38 -13.50 -9.68
CA ASP A 175 18.43 -13.98 -8.81
C ASP A 175 18.01 -13.82 -7.34
N GLN A 176 18.16 -14.90 -6.56
CA GLN A 176 17.74 -14.90 -5.16
C GLN A 176 18.62 -13.97 -4.33
N GLY A 177 17.99 -13.01 -3.65
CA GLY A 177 18.62 -12.14 -2.66
C GLY A 177 19.54 -11.05 -3.23
N GLY A 178 19.46 -10.74 -4.51
CA GLY A 178 20.15 -9.60 -5.11
C GLY A 178 19.63 -8.26 -4.64
N ARG A 179 20.49 -7.26 -4.47
CA ARG A 179 20.14 -5.87 -4.22
C ARG A 179 20.76 -4.97 -5.26
N ILE A 180 19.91 -4.29 -6.03
CA ILE A 180 20.34 -3.26 -6.96
C ILE A 180 20.49 -1.95 -6.18
N LYS A 181 21.65 -1.35 -6.22
CA LYS A 181 21.98 -0.07 -5.54
C LYS A 181 22.06 1.10 -6.52
N GLU A 182 22.09 0.79 -7.81
CA GLU A 182 22.19 1.75 -8.90
C GLU A 182 20.86 1.86 -9.62
N LEU A 183 20.45 3.09 -9.93
CA LEU A 183 19.32 3.41 -10.78
C LEU A 183 19.84 3.90 -12.13
#